data_40118164a81cb79a20743c3d7d8e20d8
#
_entry.id   40118164a81cb79a20743c3d7d8e20d8
#
_cell.length_a   1.000
_cell.length_b   1.000
_cell.length_c   1.000
_cell.angle_alpha   90.00
_cell.angle_beta   90.00
_cell.angle_gamma   90.00
#
_symmetry.space_group_name_H-M   'P 1'
#
loop_
_entity.id
_entity.type
_entity.pdbx_description
1 polymer ?
#
loop_
_entity_poly.entity_id
_entity_poly.type
_entity_poly.pdbx_seq_one_letter_code
_entity_poly.pdbx_strand_id
1 'polypeptide(L)'
;MGTITVSNLGKAYRTYPTRLSRLAEWMLPFRGARHSLKWVLRDVSFTVSPGEAVGLIGINGAGKSTLLKLITGTTQPTTGNVWMDGSVAALLELGMGFHPDFTGRQNAYMAGQLLGMTVEQITELMPQIEAFADIGDYMDQPVRVYSSGMQMRVAFSVATARRPDILIVDEALSVGDAYFQHKSFDRIRQFQKQGTTLLLVSHDKQAIQSVCDRAILLDGGRLAREGRPEEIMDYYNAMIAERENDTVRQAEVEGKVQTVSGTGEATVTDIALIDESGARAEVVDVGSAVTLEVTVKAHSPIPRMVLGYMIKDRLGQPMYGTNTHLKQLPLDDVAAGEQVVYRFAFPMNLGPGSYSIATAIVSTDTHLVNNYEWRDLALVFTVMNMRRPHFEGSAWLDPAVDIHRL
;
A
#
# COMPACT_ATOMS: atom_id res chain seq x y z
N MET A 1 12.75 20.86 9.48
CA MET A 1 11.94 19.63 9.49
C MET A 1 10.64 19.92 8.77
N GLY A 2 10.27 19.12 7.80
CA GLY A 2 9.15 19.42 6.91
C GLY A 2 7.80 19.16 7.55
N THR A 3 6.80 20.00 7.25
CA THR A 3 5.40 19.82 7.66
C THR A 3 4.49 20.04 6.47
N ILE A 4 3.43 19.23 6.34
CA ILE A 4 2.37 19.46 5.36
C ILE A 4 1.06 19.67 6.12
N THR A 5 0.38 20.79 5.89
CA THR A 5 -0.94 21.06 6.45
C THR A 5 -1.93 21.32 5.32
N VAL A 6 -2.96 20.50 5.26
CA VAL A 6 -4.08 20.60 4.31
C VAL A 6 -5.34 20.98 5.07
N SER A 7 -5.98 22.09 4.69
CA SER A 7 -7.13 22.65 5.42
C SER A 7 -8.29 22.90 4.47
N ASN A 8 -9.42 22.17 4.69
CA ASN A 8 -10.69 22.30 3.98
C ASN A 8 -10.52 22.31 2.45
N LEU A 9 -9.57 21.51 1.97
CA LEU A 9 -9.14 21.52 0.58
C LEU A 9 -10.20 20.93 -0.34
N GLY A 10 -10.56 21.69 -1.37
CA GLY A 10 -11.50 21.26 -2.38
C GLY A 10 -11.09 21.66 -3.78
N LYS A 11 -11.40 20.79 -4.74
CA LYS A 11 -11.17 21.03 -6.17
C LYS A 11 -12.39 20.69 -6.99
N ALA A 12 -12.88 21.69 -7.73
CA ALA A 12 -13.94 21.52 -8.71
C ALA A 12 -13.45 21.95 -10.10
N TYR A 13 -13.87 21.22 -11.10
CA TYR A 13 -13.65 21.57 -12.52
C TYR A 13 -14.95 22.05 -13.14
N ARG A 14 -14.86 23.10 -13.95
CA ARG A 14 -16.00 23.62 -14.73
C ARG A 14 -16.27 22.69 -15.91
N THR A 15 -17.45 22.14 -15.97
CA THR A 15 -17.92 21.30 -17.07
C THR A 15 -18.99 22.04 -17.86
N TYR A 16 -18.76 22.20 -19.15
CA TYR A 16 -19.69 22.89 -20.06
C TYR A 16 -20.44 21.88 -20.92
N PRO A 17 -21.80 21.98 -21.06
CA PRO A 17 -22.57 21.08 -21.86
C PRO A 17 -22.18 21.09 -23.33
N THR A 18 -21.77 22.27 -23.87
CA THR A 18 -21.32 22.45 -25.24
C THR A 18 -20.15 23.42 -25.32
N ARG A 19 -19.35 23.35 -26.40
CA ARG A 19 -18.26 24.32 -26.64
C ARG A 19 -18.74 25.76 -26.73
N LEU A 20 -19.97 25.96 -27.28
CA LEU A 20 -20.59 27.25 -27.42
C LEU A 20 -21.04 27.84 -26.08
N SER A 21 -21.41 27.00 -25.10
CA SER A 21 -21.79 27.50 -23.76
C SER A 21 -20.60 28.12 -23.03
N ARG A 22 -19.38 27.62 -23.25
CA ARG A 22 -18.14 28.20 -22.70
C ARG A 22 -17.86 29.58 -23.35
N LEU A 23 -17.98 29.67 -24.66
CA LEU A 23 -17.80 30.94 -25.39
C LEU A 23 -18.86 31.97 -24.97
N ALA A 24 -20.12 31.56 -24.87
CA ALA A 24 -21.21 32.42 -24.47
C ALA A 24 -21.09 32.90 -23.00
N GLU A 25 -20.57 32.10 -22.08
CA GLU A 25 -20.29 32.52 -20.72
C GLU A 25 -19.16 33.55 -20.67
N TRP A 26 -18.12 33.37 -21.50
CA TRP A 26 -17.02 34.31 -21.61
C TRP A 26 -17.45 35.66 -22.22
N MET A 27 -18.32 35.62 -23.25
CA MET A 27 -18.82 36.84 -23.95
C MET A 27 -19.93 37.55 -23.16
N LEU A 28 -20.70 36.85 -22.35
CA LEU A 28 -21.88 37.38 -21.66
C LEU A 28 -21.83 37.05 -20.14
N PRO A 29 -20.83 37.62 -19.41
CA PRO A 29 -20.61 37.27 -18.00
C PRO A 29 -21.81 37.65 -17.09
N PHE A 30 -22.67 38.55 -17.52
CA PHE A 30 -23.86 39.03 -16.76
C PHE A 30 -25.08 38.10 -16.84
N ARG A 31 -25.05 37.05 -17.68
CA ARG A 31 -26.18 36.12 -17.87
C ARG A 31 -26.15 34.88 -16.99
N GLY A 32 -25.28 34.84 -15.96
CA GLY A 32 -25.12 33.74 -15.04
C GLY A 32 -24.23 32.59 -15.55
N ALA A 33 -23.80 31.74 -14.63
CA ALA A 33 -22.93 30.60 -14.93
C ALA A 33 -23.64 29.57 -15.82
N ARG A 34 -22.99 29.17 -16.92
CA ARG A 34 -23.46 28.14 -17.86
C ARG A 34 -22.71 26.82 -17.72
N HIS A 35 -21.83 26.73 -16.71
CA HIS A 35 -21.10 25.55 -16.36
C HIS A 35 -21.68 24.88 -15.11
N SER A 36 -21.51 23.57 -15.02
CA SER A 36 -21.67 22.83 -13.77
C SER A 36 -20.30 22.60 -13.14
N LEU A 37 -20.26 22.56 -11.80
CA LEU A 37 -19.04 22.25 -11.04
C LEU A 37 -18.99 20.74 -10.79
N LYS A 38 -18.01 20.06 -11.39
CA LYS A 38 -17.68 18.67 -11.06
C LYS A 38 -16.62 18.66 -9.97
N TRP A 39 -17.03 18.36 -8.75
CA TRP A 39 -16.13 18.25 -7.63
C TRP A 39 -15.34 16.93 -7.71
N VAL A 40 -14.02 17.04 -7.59
CA VAL A 40 -13.09 15.91 -7.50
C VAL A 40 -12.63 15.72 -6.06
N LEU A 41 -12.44 16.84 -5.32
CA LEU A 41 -12.10 16.83 -3.90
C LEU A 41 -13.03 17.77 -3.16
N ARG A 42 -13.43 17.39 -1.93
CA ARG A 42 -14.30 18.20 -1.07
C ARG A 42 -13.85 18.06 0.37
N ASP A 43 -13.56 19.18 1.00
CA ASP A 43 -13.36 19.31 2.43
C ASP A 43 -12.32 18.33 3.00
N VAL A 44 -11.17 18.21 2.30
CA VAL A 44 -10.07 17.35 2.72
C VAL A 44 -9.19 18.11 3.68
N SER A 45 -9.02 17.59 4.90
CA SER A 45 -8.17 18.19 5.94
C SER A 45 -7.34 17.14 6.65
N PHE A 46 -6.02 17.33 6.67
CA PHE A 46 -5.08 16.49 7.43
C PHE A 46 -3.74 17.22 7.60
N THR A 47 -2.92 16.73 8.51
CA THR A 47 -1.56 17.23 8.73
C THR A 47 -0.59 16.07 8.70
N VAL A 48 0.58 16.25 8.09
CA VAL A 48 1.72 15.35 8.18
C VAL A 48 2.78 16.04 9.03
N SER A 49 3.08 15.44 10.17
CA SER A 49 4.02 15.98 11.16
C SER A 49 5.48 15.83 10.70
N PRO A 50 6.41 16.63 11.26
CA PRO A 50 7.82 16.49 10.93
C PRO A 50 8.36 15.09 11.18
N GLY A 51 8.95 14.48 10.14
CA GLY A 51 9.50 13.11 10.19
C GLY A 51 8.45 11.99 10.14
N GLU A 52 7.17 12.31 10.07
CA GLU A 52 6.08 11.33 9.91
C GLU A 52 6.02 10.82 8.47
N ALA A 53 5.79 9.54 8.30
CA ALA A 53 5.49 8.91 7.02
C ALA A 53 4.01 8.58 6.91
N VAL A 54 3.30 9.22 5.99
CA VAL A 54 1.86 9.03 5.77
C VAL A 54 1.61 8.41 4.41
N GLY A 55 0.86 7.29 4.41
CA GLY A 55 0.36 6.63 3.21
C GLY A 55 -0.97 7.21 2.75
N LEU A 56 -1.11 7.56 1.49
CA LEU A 56 -2.38 7.97 0.89
C LEU A 56 -2.90 6.85 -0.02
N ILE A 57 -4.04 6.30 0.37
CA ILE A 57 -4.67 5.15 -0.27
C ILE A 57 -6.03 5.57 -0.85
N GLY A 58 -6.51 4.86 -1.84
CA GLY A 58 -7.84 5.06 -2.42
C GLY A 58 -7.94 4.43 -3.80
N ILE A 59 -9.15 4.14 -4.22
CA ILE A 59 -9.43 3.57 -5.54
C ILE A 59 -9.03 4.53 -6.67
N ASN A 60 -8.97 4.00 -7.90
CA ASN A 60 -8.79 4.83 -9.08
C ASN A 60 -9.97 5.82 -9.21
N GLY A 61 -9.63 7.09 -9.44
CA GLY A 61 -10.62 8.17 -9.48
C GLY A 61 -11.02 8.76 -8.12
N ALA A 62 -10.51 8.28 -6.99
CA ALA A 62 -10.76 8.85 -5.66
C ALA A 62 -10.25 10.31 -5.48
N GLY A 63 -9.34 10.76 -6.36
CA GLY A 63 -8.78 12.11 -6.32
C GLY A 63 -7.33 12.19 -5.84
N LYS A 64 -6.63 11.06 -5.63
CA LYS A 64 -5.23 11.01 -5.13
C LYS A 64 -4.28 11.91 -5.92
N SER A 65 -4.19 11.73 -7.24
CA SER A 65 -3.30 12.53 -8.09
C SER A 65 -3.71 14.01 -8.14
N THR A 66 -5.01 14.32 -8.00
CA THR A 66 -5.49 15.70 -7.90
C THR A 66 -5.05 16.32 -6.56
N LEU A 67 -5.15 15.57 -5.46
CA LEU A 67 -4.70 16.00 -4.14
C LEU A 67 -3.19 16.28 -4.15
N LEU A 68 -2.39 15.40 -4.74
CA LEU A 68 -0.96 15.61 -4.86
C LEU A 68 -0.61 16.87 -5.69
N LYS A 69 -1.31 17.11 -6.82
CA LYS A 69 -1.12 18.31 -7.64
C LYS A 69 -1.49 19.60 -6.90
N LEU A 70 -2.44 19.54 -5.98
CA LEU A 70 -2.78 20.68 -5.12
C LEU A 70 -1.71 20.90 -4.04
N ILE A 71 -1.23 19.81 -3.41
CA ILE A 71 -0.18 19.87 -2.39
C ILE A 71 1.10 20.43 -2.99
N THR A 72 1.52 19.95 -4.17
CA THR A 72 2.74 20.44 -4.85
C THR A 72 2.60 21.81 -5.53
N GLY A 73 1.40 22.42 -5.47
CA GLY A 73 1.15 23.73 -6.08
C GLY A 73 1.03 23.72 -7.60
N THR A 74 1.13 22.57 -8.26
CA THR A 74 0.96 22.41 -9.72
C THR A 74 -0.45 22.81 -10.16
N THR A 75 -1.43 22.70 -9.28
CA THR A 75 -2.82 23.09 -9.51
C THR A 75 -3.33 23.92 -8.33
N GLN A 76 -4.10 25.00 -8.62
CA GLN A 76 -4.70 25.82 -7.58
C GLN A 76 -5.99 25.18 -7.01
N PRO A 77 -6.22 25.23 -5.69
CA PRO A 77 -7.47 24.76 -5.08
C PRO A 77 -8.66 25.64 -5.49
N THR A 78 -9.87 25.07 -5.39
CA THR A 78 -11.12 25.84 -5.51
C THR A 78 -11.54 26.38 -4.15
N THR A 79 -11.33 25.62 -3.09
CA THR A 79 -11.56 26.00 -1.69
C THR A 79 -10.44 25.49 -0.82
N GLY A 80 -10.26 26.10 0.35
CA GLY A 80 -9.22 25.71 1.30
C GLY A 80 -7.80 26.09 0.86
N ASN A 81 -6.83 25.62 1.60
CA ASN A 81 -5.42 25.92 1.35
C ASN A 81 -4.52 24.76 1.75
N VAL A 82 -3.30 24.76 1.20
CA VAL A 82 -2.19 23.89 1.59
C VAL A 82 -1.05 24.76 2.07
N TRP A 83 -0.45 24.41 3.18
CA TRP A 83 0.76 25.01 3.69
C TRP A 83 1.83 23.94 3.87
N MET A 84 3.06 24.25 3.43
CA MET A 84 4.22 23.38 3.58
C MET A 84 5.37 24.21 4.13
N ASP A 85 6.14 23.63 5.05
CA ASP A 85 7.37 24.22 5.58
C ASP A 85 8.53 23.26 5.33
N GLY A 86 9.60 23.76 4.72
CA GLY A 86 10.78 22.99 4.34
C GLY A 86 10.96 22.79 2.83
N SER A 87 12.11 22.20 2.47
CA SER A 87 12.43 21.84 1.09
C SER A 87 11.63 20.62 0.65
N VAL A 88 11.02 20.68 -0.55
CA VAL A 88 10.13 19.63 -1.07
C VAL A 88 10.76 18.97 -2.29
N ALA A 89 10.81 17.63 -2.29
CA ALA A 89 11.02 16.84 -3.49
C ALA A 89 9.75 16.03 -3.80
N ALA A 90 9.18 16.24 -4.98
CA ALA A 90 7.97 15.54 -5.42
C ALA A 90 8.30 14.62 -6.60
N LEU A 91 8.06 13.33 -6.42
CA LEU A 91 8.32 12.30 -7.43
C LEU A 91 7.05 11.95 -8.23
N LEU A 92 6.20 12.96 -8.53
CA LEU A 92 4.89 12.76 -9.14
C LEU A 92 4.95 12.47 -10.64
N GLU A 93 5.88 13.09 -11.31
CA GLU A 93 5.98 13.09 -12.77
C GLU A 93 7.47 13.01 -13.15
N LEU A 94 8.15 11.97 -12.61
CA LEU A 94 9.58 11.75 -12.81
C LEU A 94 9.92 11.69 -14.31
N GLY A 95 10.89 12.51 -14.74
CA GLY A 95 11.32 12.61 -16.13
C GLY A 95 10.43 13.49 -17.02
N MET A 96 9.30 14.02 -16.53
CA MET A 96 8.58 15.06 -17.24
C MET A 96 9.43 16.35 -17.25
N GLY A 97 9.63 16.89 -18.43
CA GLY A 97 10.52 18.04 -18.66
C GLY A 97 11.90 17.68 -19.17
N PHE A 98 12.26 16.39 -19.26
CA PHE A 98 13.50 16.01 -19.93
C PHE A 98 13.42 16.37 -21.42
N HIS A 99 14.44 17.06 -21.90
CA HIS A 99 14.55 17.39 -23.32
C HIS A 99 15.08 16.17 -24.07
N PRO A 100 14.39 15.68 -25.09
CA PRO A 100 14.74 14.43 -25.77
C PRO A 100 16.10 14.45 -26.47
N ASP A 101 16.54 15.63 -26.94
CA ASP A 101 17.82 15.77 -27.65
C ASP A 101 19.00 16.05 -26.71
N PHE A 102 18.76 16.31 -25.43
CA PHE A 102 19.80 16.47 -24.43
C PHE A 102 20.23 15.13 -23.87
N THR A 103 21.49 15.04 -23.48
CA THR A 103 22.01 13.85 -22.79
C THR A 103 21.39 13.70 -21.39
N GLY A 104 21.51 12.51 -20.78
CA GLY A 104 21.09 12.27 -19.40
C GLY A 104 21.76 13.24 -18.44
N ARG A 105 23.05 13.51 -18.63
CA ARG A 105 23.83 14.48 -17.85
C ARG A 105 23.26 15.89 -17.96
N GLN A 106 23.00 16.36 -19.18
CA GLN A 106 22.42 17.69 -19.41
C GLN A 106 21.01 17.80 -18.79
N ASN A 107 20.19 16.77 -18.92
CA ASN A 107 18.89 16.71 -18.29
C ASN A 107 18.99 16.65 -16.75
N ALA A 108 20.01 15.99 -16.20
CA ALA A 108 20.26 15.99 -14.76
C ALA A 108 20.59 17.40 -14.25
N TYR A 109 21.40 18.18 -14.96
CA TYR A 109 21.65 19.60 -14.64
C TYR A 109 20.37 20.42 -14.69
N MET A 110 19.57 20.29 -15.76
CA MET A 110 18.32 21.01 -15.92
C MET A 110 17.33 20.67 -14.80
N ALA A 111 17.14 19.38 -14.50
CA ALA A 111 16.25 18.92 -13.43
C ALA A 111 16.74 19.38 -12.05
N GLY A 112 18.04 19.32 -11.79
CA GLY A 112 18.61 19.79 -10.53
C GLY A 112 18.38 21.29 -10.32
N GLN A 113 18.52 22.12 -11.36
CA GLN A 113 18.23 23.54 -11.31
C GLN A 113 16.73 23.82 -11.05
N LEU A 114 15.82 23.06 -11.68
CA LEU A 114 14.38 23.14 -11.39
C LEU A 114 14.03 22.78 -9.94
N LEU A 115 14.83 21.91 -9.32
CA LEU A 115 14.73 21.57 -7.89
C LEU A 115 15.45 22.58 -6.98
N GLY A 116 15.94 23.71 -7.54
CA GLY A 116 16.57 24.79 -6.79
C GLY A 116 18.04 24.57 -6.41
N MET A 117 18.73 23.61 -7.03
CA MET A 117 20.16 23.39 -6.84
C MET A 117 20.98 24.33 -7.74
N THR A 118 22.15 24.80 -7.27
CA THR A 118 23.10 25.54 -8.12
C THR A 118 23.86 24.56 -9.02
N VAL A 119 24.50 25.11 -10.07
CA VAL A 119 25.32 24.31 -11.01
C VAL A 119 26.47 23.63 -10.26
N GLU A 120 27.08 24.32 -9.30
CA GLU A 120 28.17 23.82 -8.48
C GLU A 120 27.71 22.62 -7.64
N GLN A 121 26.54 22.74 -6.97
CA GLN A 121 25.95 21.66 -6.18
C GLN A 121 25.62 20.43 -7.04
N ILE A 122 25.07 20.63 -8.23
CA ILE A 122 24.78 19.53 -9.15
C ILE A 122 26.08 18.88 -9.62
N THR A 123 27.11 19.66 -9.90
CA THR A 123 28.42 19.13 -10.32
C THR A 123 29.05 18.25 -9.24
N GLU A 124 28.99 18.67 -7.97
CA GLU A 124 29.45 17.87 -6.83
C GLU A 124 28.65 16.56 -6.65
N LEU A 125 27.34 16.62 -6.90
CA LEU A 125 26.44 15.48 -6.76
C LEU A 125 26.42 14.56 -7.99
N MET A 126 26.92 15.00 -9.15
CA MET A 126 26.84 14.27 -10.41
C MET A 126 27.40 12.84 -10.33
N PRO A 127 28.58 12.58 -9.72
CA PRO A 127 29.08 11.20 -9.58
C PRO A 127 28.13 10.30 -8.79
N GLN A 128 27.46 10.84 -7.76
CA GLN A 128 26.47 10.11 -6.98
C GLN A 128 25.18 9.87 -7.78
N ILE A 129 24.75 10.85 -8.58
CA ILE A 129 23.58 10.72 -9.46
C ILE A 129 23.80 9.61 -10.48
N GLU A 130 24.98 9.60 -11.13
CA GLU A 130 25.35 8.58 -12.11
C GLU A 130 25.42 7.17 -11.50
N ALA A 131 26.11 7.04 -10.37
CA ALA A 131 26.24 5.77 -9.65
C ALA A 131 24.88 5.25 -9.17
N PHE A 132 23.94 6.14 -8.82
CA PHE A 132 22.61 5.70 -8.43
C PHE A 132 21.74 5.37 -9.62
N ALA A 133 21.77 6.14 -10.72
CA ALA A 133 21.02 5.87 -11.94
C ALA A 133 21.42 4.55 -12.59
N ASP A 134 22.71 4.22 -12.52
CA ASP A 134 23.27 2.94 -12.99
C ASP A 134 22.85 2.60 -14.43
N ILE A 135 23.07 3.58 -15.34
CA ILE A 135 22.78 3.45 -16.78
C ILE A 135 24.06 3.48 -17.63
N GLY A 136 25.24 3.55 -17.00
CA GLY A 136 26.54 3.52 -17.66
C GLY A 136 26.69 4.62 -18.72
N ASP A 137 27.29 4.26 -19.86
CA ASP A 137 27.60 5.18 -20.96
C ASP A 137 26.38 5.87 -21.58
N TYR A 138 25.16 5.38 -21.29
CA TYR A 138 23.95 6.07 -21.71
C TYR A 138 23.81 7.45 -21.09
N MET A 139 24.48 7.72 -19.95
CA MET A 139 24.41 9.05 -19.31
C MET A 139 24.83 10.18 -20.23
N ASP A 140 25.71 9.90 -21.20
CA ASP A 140 26.19 10.85 -22.21
C ASP A 140 25.51 10.72 -23.58
N GLN A 141 24.45 9.88 -23.68
CA GLN A 141 23.61 9.74 -24.86
C GLN A 141 22.34 10.59 -24.75
N PRO A 142 21.72 11.02 -25.88
CA PRO A 142 20.45 11.74 -25.86
C PRO A 142 19.31 10.92 -25.24
N VAL A 143 18.46 11.56 -24.43
CA VAL A 143 17.36 10.90 -23.72
C VAL A 143 16.34 10.25 -24.67
N ARG A 144 16.20 10.69 -25.91
CA ARG A 144 15.34 10.06 -26.92
C ARG A 144 15.67 8.58 -27.19
N VAL A 145 16.89 8.10 -26.87
CA VAL A 145 17.28 6.69 -27.03
C VAL A 145 17.10 5.88 -25.74
N TYR A 146 16.63 6.52 -24.65
CA TYR A 146 16.40 5.87 -23.38
C TYR A 146 15.10 5.06 -23.38
N SER A 147 15.09 3.96 -22.65
CA SER A 147 13.84 3.35 -22.18
C SER A 147 13.18 4.25 -21.14
N SER A 148 11.87 4.08 -20.92
CA SER A 148 11.16 4.78 -19.84
C SER A 148 11.77 4.50 -18.46
N GLY A 149 12.27 3.28 -18.24
CA GLY A 149 12.99 2.90 -17.03
C GLY A 149 14.28 3.68 -16.83
N MET A 150 15.09 3.89 -17.88
CA MET A 150 16.33 4.67 -17.82
C MET A 150 16.03 6.14 -17.52
N GLN A 151 14.99 6.72 -18.14
CA GLN A 151 14.58 8.10 -17.84
C GLN A 151 14.18 8.24 -16.37
N MET A 152 13.39 7.28 -15.87
CA MET A 152 12.96 7.24 -14.48
C MET A 152 14.13 7.12 -13.51
N ARG A 153 15.13 6.27 -13.82
CA ARG A 153 16.33 6.10 -13.01
C ARG A 153 17.12 7.39 -12.87
N VAL A 154 17.34 8.13 -13.96
CA VAL A 154 18.04 9.42 -13.91
C VAL A 154 17.22 10.45 -13.15
N ALA A 155 15.93 10.57 -13.44
CA ALA A 155 15.05 11.53 -12.78
C ALA A 155 14.96 11.30 -11.26
N PHE A 156 14.79 10.04 -10.83
CA PHE A 156 14.79 9.68 -9.42
C PHE A 156 16.14 9.98 -8.76
N SER A 157 17.25 9.66 -9.44
CA SER A 157 18.61 9.90 -8.92
C SER A 157 18.86 11.38 -8.65
N VAL A 158 18.42 12.26 -9.55
CA VAL A 158 18.52 13.71 -9.38
C VAL A 158 17.63 14.19 -8.23
N ALA A 159 16.36 13.77 -8.20
CA ALA A 159 15.40 14.21 -7.20
C ALA A 159 15.77 13.76 -5.77
N THR A 160 16.53 12.66 -5.65
CA THR A 160 16.99 12.11 -4.38
C THR A 160 18.50 12.28 -4.14
N ALA A 161 19.19 13.07 -4.95
CA ALA A 161 20.62 13.34 -4.77
C ALA A 161 20.89 14.12 -3.47
N ARG A 162 19.95 14.99 -3.08
CA ARG A 162 19.98 15.75 -1.83
C ARG A 162 18.78 15.35 -0.98
N ARG A 163 18.97 15.14 0.32
CA ARG A 163 17.88 14.86 1.25
C ARG A 163 16.94 16.06 1.37
N PRO A 164 15.64 15.89 1.04
CA PRO A 164 14.64 16.94 1.25
C PRO A 164 14.09 16.92 2.68
N ASP A 165 13.45 18.01 3.11
CA ASP A 165 12.66 18.01 4.35
C ASP A 165 11.33 17.27 4.17
N ILE A 166 10.74 17.38 2.97
CA ILE A 166 9.48 16.70 2.60
C ILE A 166 9.71 15.92 1.30
N LEU A 167 9.38 14.64 1.31
CA LEU A 167 9.40 13.78 0.13
C LEU A 167 7.97 13.32 -0.20
N ILE A 168 7.52 13.62 -1.41
CA ILE A 168 6.21 13.19 -1.91
C ILE A 168 6.44 12.17 -3.02
N VAL A 169 5.88 10.98 -2.84
CA VAL A 169 6.08 9.83 -3.73
C VAL A 169 4.73 9.35 -4.26
N ASP A 170 4.61 9.24 -5.58
CA ASP A 170 3.43 8.66 -6.23
C ASP A 170 3.71 7.22 -6.69
N GLU A 171 2.70 6.49 -7.10
CA GLU A 171 2.73 5.12 -7.66
C GLU A 171 3.84 4.89 -8.71
N ALA A 172 4.44 5.97 -9.24
CA ALA A 172 5.53 5.93 -10.22
C ALA A 172 6.79 5.16 -9.78
N LEU A 173 6.97 4.85 -8.49
CA LEU A 173 8.07 3.98 -8.01
C LEU A 173 7.90 2.51 -8.39
N SER A 174 6.72 2.09 -8.85
CA SER A 174 6.49 0.75 -9.40
C SER A 174 7.05 0.56 -10.82
N VAL A 175 7.62 1.61 -11.42
CA VAL A 175 8.23 1.58 -12.76
C VAL A 175 9.74 1.35 -12.64
N GLY A 176 10.26 0.40 -13.40
CA GLY A 176 11.66 -0.02 -13.39
C GLY A 176 11.78 -1.51 -13.07
N ASP A 177 13.02 -2.02 -13.05
CA ASP A 177 13.25 -3.39 -12.61
C ASP A 177 13.24 -3.51 -11.07
N ALA A 178 13.09 -4.74 -10.58
CA ALA A 178 13.02 -5.03 -9.15
C ALA A 178 14.27 -4.54 -8.37
N TYR A 179 15.44 -4.56 -8.99
CA TYR A 179 16.67 -4.09 -8.35
C TYR A 179 16.62 -2.58 -8.08
N PHE A 180 16.23 -1.79 -9.08
CA PHE A 180 16.13 -0.34 -8.92
C PHE A 180 15.00 0.06 -7.96
N GLN A 181 13.88 -0.69 -7.96
CA GLN A 181 12.81 -0.50 -6.98
C GLN A 181 13.33 -0.69 -5.55
N HIS A 182 14.04 -1.79 -5.25
CA HIS A 182 14.65 -2.01 -3.93
C HIS A 182 15.60 -0.89 -3.54
N LYS A 183 16.50 -0.49 -4.43
CA LYS A 183 17.47 0.60 -4.23
C LYS A 183 16.76 1.94 -3.93
N SER A 184 15.64 2.21 -4.61
CA SER A 184 14.83 3.40 -4.40
C SER A 184 14.11 3.39 -3.05
N PHE A 185 13.49 2.27 -2.67
CA PHE A 185 12.87 2.12 -1.35
C PHE A 185 13.88 2.22 -0.21
N ASP A 186 15.08 1.67 -0.37
CA ASP A 186 16.14 1.80 0.65
C ASP A 186 16.58 3.25 0.81
N ARG A 187 16.67 4.02 -0.26
CA ARG A 187 16.96 5.47 -0.22
C ARG A 187 15.85 6.23 0.53
N ILE A 188 14.58 5.91 0.26
CA ILE A 188 13.43 6.52 0.95
C ILE A 188 13.46 6.19 2.43
N ARG A 189 13.69 4.93 2.82
CA ARG A 189 13.84 4.50 4.22
C ARG A 189 15.01 5.21 4.92
N GLN A 190 16.12 5.40 4.21
CA GLN A 190 17.26 6.14 4.75
C GLN A 190 16.89 7.60 5.05
N PHE A 191 16.17 8.27 4.15
CA PHE A 191 15.70 9.63 4.36
C PHE A 191 14.70 9.73 5.52
N GLN A 192 13.77 8.78 5.62
CA GLN A 192 12.82 8.70 6.74
C GLN A 192 13.56 8.56 8.08
N LYS A 193 14.55 7.66 8.19
CA LYS A 193 15.38 7.51 9.39
C LYS A 193 16.15 8.80 9.75
N GLN A 194 16.42 9.64 8.78
CA GLN A 194 17.07 10.94 8.96
C GLN A 194 16.09 12.08 9.26
N GLY A 195 14.78 11.79 9.41
CA GLY A 195 13.74 12.74 9.77
C GLY A 195 13.10 13.48 8.59
N THR A 196 13.18 12.94 7.36
CA THR A 196 12.40 13.45 6.21
C THR A 196 10.93 13.07 6.39
N THR A 197 10.05 14.05 6.24
CA THR A 197 8.59 13.84 6.22
C THR A 197 8.18 13.22 4.88
N LEU A 198 7.42 12.13 4.93
CA LEU A 198 7.05 11.37 3.73
C LEU A 198 5.53 11.37 3.51
N LEU A 199 5.12 11.66 2.28
CA LEU A 199 3.77 11.38 1.79
C LEU A 199 3.88 10.37 0.65
N LEU A 200 3.47 9.13 0.90
CA LEU A 200 3.55 8.02 -0.06
C LEU A 200 2.17 7.67 -0.60
N VAL A 201 1.97 7.77 -1.90
CA VAL A 201 0.76 7.27 -2.58
C VAL A 201 1.05 5.92 -3.19
N SER A 202 0.38 4.90 -2.71
CA SER A 202 0.51 3.54 -3.24
C SER A 202 -0.75 2.73 -2.98
N HIS A 203 -1.02 1.77 -3.85
CA HIS A 203 -2.00 0.70 -3.61
C HIS A 203 -1.32 -0.60 -3.15
N ASP A 204 0.01 -0.63 -3.11
CA ASP A 204 0.79 -1.77 -2.62
C ASP A 204 0.75 -1.80 -1.08
N LYS A 205 0.10 -2.85 -0.56
CA LYS A 205 -0.02 -3.11 0.88
C LYS A 205 1.33 -3.19 1.58
N GLN A 206 2.30 -3.88 0.97
CA GLN A 206 3.62 -4.08 1.58
C GLN A 206 4.40 -2.75 1.67
N ALA A 207 4.36 -1.94 0.62
CA ALA A 207 5.00 -0.62 0.62
C ALA A 207 4.43 0.28 1.72
N ILE A 208 3.09 0.38 1.82
CA ILE A 208 2.42 1.19 2.84
C ILE A 208 2.73 0.69 4.25
N GLN A 209 2.62 -0.61 4.51
CA GLN A 209 2.85 -1.18 5.85
C GLN A 209 4.30 -1.14 6.29
N SER A 210 5.26 -1.23 5.35
CA SER A 210 6.69 -1.26 5.69
C SER A 210 7.34 0.12 5.87
N VAL A 211 6.69 1.19 5.38
CA VAL A 211 7.29 2.53 5.35
C VAL A 211 6.46 3.56 6.11
N CYS A 212 5.13 3.43 6.16
CA CYS A 212 4.28 4.47 6.71
C CYS A 212 3.94 4.24 8.19
N ASP A 213 3.93 5.33 8.97
CA ASP A 213 3.50 5.33 10.37
C ASP A 213 1.96 5.38 10.47
N ARG A 214 1.32 6.05 9.49
CA ARG A 214 -0.12 6.25 9.40
C ARG A 214 -0.56 6.18 7.94
N ALA A 215 -1.81 5.81 7.70
CA ALA A 215 -2.42 5.83 6.38
C ALA A 215 -3.72 6.64 6.38
N ILE A 216 -4.01 7.26 5.24
CA ILE A 216 -5.22 8.03 4.96
C ILE A 216 -5.92 7.38 3.77
N LEU A 217 -7.19 7.06 3.92
CA LEU A 217 -8.04 6.56 2.84
C LEU A 217 -8.85 7.71 2.24
N LEU A 218 -8.66 7.91 0.95
CA LEU A 218 -9.46 8.85 0.15
C LEU A 218 -10.54 8.07 -0.61
N ASP A 219 -11.81 8.43 -0.41
CA ASP A 219 -12.94 7.88 -1.17
C ASP A 219 -13.92 8.97 -1.59
N GLY A 220 -14.41 8.90 -2.83
CA GLY A 220 -15.35 9.88 -3.38
C GLY A 220 -14.89 11.35 -3.26
N GLY A 221 -13.57 11.58 -3.26
CA GLY A 221 -12.98 12.92 -3.12
C GLY A 221 -12.97 13.46 -1.70
N ARG A 222 -13.18 12.64 -0.68
CA ARG A 222 -13.16 13.01 0.74
C ARG A 222 -12.20 12.11 1.50
N LEU A 223 -11.69 12.60 2.63
CA LEU A 223 -11.02 11.75 3.60
C LEU A 223 -12.06 10.84 4.25
N ALA A 224 -12.03 9.55 3.94
CA ALA A 224 -12.98 8.57 4.46
C ALA A 224 -12.54 8.04 5.84
N ARG A 225 -11.25 7.73 5.97
CA ARG A 225 -10.64 7.24 7.22
C ARG A 225 -9.17 7.60 7.30
N GLU A 226 -8.65 7.62 8.52
CA GLU A 226 -7.22 7.66 8.83
C GLU A 226 -6.93 6.76 10.04
N GLY A 227 -5.74 6.19 10.10
CA GLY A 227 -5.34 5.28 11.17
C GLY A 227 -4.06 4.52 10.85
N ARG A 228 -3.83 3.41 11.54
CA ARG A 228 -2.69 2.55 11.29
C ARG A 228 -2.73 1.96 9.87
N PRO A 229 -1.59 1.82 9.19
CA PRO A 229 -1.53 1.33 7.81
C PRO A 229 -2.27 0.01 7.60
N GLU A 230 -2.13 -0.92 8.54
CA GLU A 230 -2.78 -2.23 8.51
C GLU A 230 -4.31 -2.10 8.50
N GLU A 231 -4.88 -1.34 9.45
CA GLU A 231 -6.32 -1.15 9.60
C GLU A 231 -6.94 -0.50 8.36
N ILE A 232 -6.24 0.50 7.80
CA ILE A 232 -6.72 1.22 6.63
C ILE A 232 -6.63 0.37 5.37
N MET A 233 -5.57 -0.44 5.22
CA MET A 233 -5.44 -1.36 4.08
C MET A 233 -6.48 -2.48 4.12
N ASP A 234 -6.76 -3.03 5.30
CA ASP A 234 -7.79 -4.06 5.44
C ASP A 234 -9.19 -3.49 5.17
N TYR A 235 -9.48 -2.27 5.64
CA TYR A 235 -10.72 -1.58 5.28
C TYR A 235 -10.81 -1.27 3.77
N TYR A 236 -9.70 -0.85 3.15
CA TYR A 236 -9.63 -0.60 1.71
C TYR A 236 -9.94 -1.86 0.90
N ASN A 237 -9.38 -3.00 1.27
CA ASN A 237 -9.65 -4.28 0.62
C ASN A 237 -11.13 -4.69 0.77
N ALA A 238 -11.70 -4.51 1.97
CA ALA A 238 -13.11 -4.77 2.22
C ALA A 238 -14.02 -3.86 1.40
N MET A 239 -13.67 -2.57 1.26
CA MET A 239 -14.43 -1.62 0.44
C MET A 239 -14.39 -1.98 -1.06
N ILE A 240 -13.27 -2.56 -1.55
CA ILE A 240 -13.22 -3.09 -2.92
C ILE A 240 -14.19 -4.26 -3.08
N ALA A 241 -14.15 -5.23 -2.14
CA ALA A 241 -15.04 -6.38 -2.14
C ALA A 241 -16.52 -5.98 -2.09
N GLU A 242 -16.89 -4.96 -1.28
CA GLU A 242 -18.26 -4.43 -1.21
C GLU A 242 -18.77 -3.90 -2.55
N ARG A 243 -17.90 -3.27 -3.33
CA ARG A 243 -18.28 -2.76 -4.66
C ARG A 243 -18.52 -3.86 -5.70
N GLU A 244 -18.05 -5.07 -5.43
CA GLU A 244 -18.29 -6.29 -6.22
C GLU A 244 -19.55 -7.05 -5.78
N ASN A 245 -20.43 -6.44 -4.96
CA ASN A 245 -21.67 -6.93 -4.33
C ASN A 245 -21.48 -7.67 -2.98
N ASP A 246 -20.38 -7.47 -2.28
CA ASP A 246 -20.13 -8.03 -0.97
C ASP A 246 -20.55 -7.09 0.18
N THR A 247 -21.00 -7.66 1.31
CA THR A 247 -21.36 -6.91 2.52
C THR A 247 -20.15 -6.73 3.41
N VAL A 248 -19.88 -5.49 3.87
CA VAL A 248 -18.78 -5.21 4.80
C VAL A 248 -19.31 -4.95 6.21
N ARG A 249 -18.75 -5.62 7.19
CA ARG A 249 -19.03 -5.41 8.62
C ARG A 249 -17.71 -5.19 9.36
N GLN A 250 -17.73 -4.31 10.36
CA GLN A 250 -16.59 -4.08 11.25
C GLN A 250 -17.01 -4.31 12.69
N ALA A 251 -16.15 -4.95 13.46
CA ALA A 251 -16.28 -5.15 14.89
C ALA A 251 -14.93 -4.86 15.56
N GLU A 252 -14.96 -4.42 16.81
CA GLU A 252 -13.77 -4.27 17.62
C GLU A 252 -13.51 -5.59 18.38
N VAL A 253 -12.34 -6.18 18.18
CA VAL A 253 -11.90 -7.41 18.86
C VAL A 253 -10.55 -7.13 19.50
N GLU A 254 -10.46 -7.25 20.82
CA GLU A 254 -9.23 -7.03 21.61
C GLU A 254 -8.53 -5.69 21.32
N GLY A 255 -9.31 -4.60 21.14
CA GLY A 255 -8.77 -3.27 20.84
C GLY A 255 -8.23 -3.10 19.41
N LYS A 256 -8.52 -4.05 18.50
CA LYS A 256 -8.24 -3.96 17.07
C LYS A 256 -9.54 -4.02 16.28
N VAL A 257 -9.57 -3.34 15.13
CA VAL A 257 -10.71 -3.34 14.23
C VAL A 257 -10.68 -4.59 13.37
N GLN A 258 -11.63 -5.52 13.58
CA GLN A 258 -11.87 -6.66 12.72
C GLN A 258 -12.74 -6.25 11.54
N THR A 259 -12.33 -6.60 10.32
CA THR A 259 -13.11 -6.37 9.10
C THR A 259 -13.61 -7.70 8.55
N VAL A 260 -14.91 -7.79 8.28
CA VAL A 260 -15.55 -8.95 7.65
C VAL A 260 -16.28 -8.46 6.39
N SER A 261 -16.05 -9.12 5.26
CA SER A 261 -16.71 -8.83 3.98
C SER A 261 -17.12 -10.14 3.29
N GLY A 262 -18.06 -10.07 2.35
CA GLY A 262 -18.53 -11.21 1.57
C GLY A 262 -20.04 -11.25 1.43
N THR A 263 -20.55 -12.14 0.57
CA THR A 263 -21.99 -12.33 0.32
C THR A 263 -22.75 -12.89 1.53
N GLY A 264 -22.01 -13.54 2.45
CA GLY A 264 -22.58 -14.17 3.65
C GLY A 264 -23.28 -15.50 3.39
N GLU A 265 -23.19 -16.08 2.20
CA GLU A 265 -23.77 -17.38 1.87
C GLU A 265 -23.11 -18.54 2.64
N ALA A 266 -21.84 -18.36 3.02
CA ALA A 266 -21.15 -19.20 4.00
C ALA A 266 -20.35 -18.32 4.97
N THR A 267 -20.28 -18.70 6.24
CA THR A 267 -19.59 -17.92 7.28
C THR A 267 -18.77 -18.81 8.22
N VAL A 268 -17.64 -18.30 8.71
CA VAL A 268 -16.88 -18.93 9.79
C VAL A 268 -17.64 -18.74 11.10
N THR A 269 -18.02 -19.83 11.74
CA THR A 269 -18.75 -19.81 13.02
C THR A 269 -17.85 -20.02 14.22
N ASP A 270 -16.72 -20.72 14.04
CA ASP A 270 -15.71 -20.95 15.08
C ASP A 270 -14.33 -21.13 14.46
N ILE A 271 -13.29 -20.67 15.18
CA ILE A 271 -11.90 -20.83 14.78
C ILE A 271 -11.03 -21.01 16.03
N ALA A 272 -10.15 -21.96 16.01
CA ALA A 272 -9.23 -22.23 17.11
C ALA A 272 -7.91 -22.81 16.62
N LEU A 273 -6.84 -22.51 17.35
CA LEU A 273 -5.57 -23.21 17.24
C LEU A 273 -5.56 -24.31 18.32
N ILE A 274 -5.37 -25.55 17.93
CA ILE A 274 -5.36 -26.72 18.80
C ILE A 274 -3.92 -27.19 18.96
N ASP A 275 -3.48 -27.38 20.18
CA ASP A 275 -2.13 -27.86 20.52
C ASP A 275 -2.02 -29.41 20.45
N GLU A 276 -0.84 -29.94 20.74
CA GLU A 276 -0.53 -31.38 20.75
C GLU A 276 -1.41 -32.18 21.74
N SER A 277 -1.93 -31.52 22.78
CA SER A 277 -2.82 -32.17 23.77
C SER A 277 -4.28 -32.20 23.33
N GLY A 278 -4.63 -31.52 22.22
CA GLY A 278 -6.00 -31.36 21.76
C GLY A 278 -6.75 -30.21 22.44
N ALA A 279 -6.04 -29.33 23.18
CA ALA A 279 -6.62 -28.16 23.81
C ALA A 279 -6.52 -26.93 22.91
N ARG A 280 -7.45 -25.96 23.06
CA ARG A 280 -7.35 -24.66 22.43
C ARG A 280 -6.19 -23.88 23.04
N ALA A 281 -5.31 -23.34 22.19
CA ALA A 281 -4.13 -22.62 22.60
C ALA A 281 -4.09 -21.20 22.02
N GLU A 282 -3.91 -20.22 22.88
CA GLU A 282 -3.61 -18.82 22.50
C GLU A 282 -2.09 -18.56 22.50
N VAL A 283 -1.32 -19.44 23.17
CA VAL A 283 0.14 -19.41 23.22
C VAL A 283 0.68 -20.77 22.80
N VAL A 284 1.60 -20.79 21.86
CA VAL A 284 2.21 -22.00 21.31
C VAL A 284 3.73 -21.88 21.30
N ASP A 285 4.42 -23.02 21.38
CA ASP A 285 5.90 -23.05 21.34
C ASP A 285 6.43 -23.19 19.90
N VAL A 286 7.59 -22.59 19.63
CA VAL A 286 8.29 -22.75 18.34
C VAL A 286 8.53 -24.21 18.03
N GLY A 287 8.11 -24.67 16.83
CA GLY A 287 8.28 -26.03 16.34
C GLY A 287 7.29 -27.04 16.92
N SER A 288 6.33 -26.65 17.79
CA SER A 288 5.27 -27.54 18.25
C SER A 288 4.29 -27.87 17.11
N ALA A 289 3.72 -29.06 17.15
CA ALA A 289 2.66 -29.43 16.23
C ALA A 289 1.35 -28.74 16.65
N VAL A 290 0.70 -28.08 15.72
CA VAL A 290 -0.58 -27.41 15.94
C VAL A 290 -1.56 -27.77 14.83
N THR A 291 -2.86 -27.66 15.15
CA THR A 291 -3.93 -27.80 14.17
C THR A 291 -4.79 -26.55 14.20
N LEU A 292 -4.86 -25.81 13.09
CA LEU A 292 -5.86 -24.77 12.90
C LEU A 292 -7.19 -25.43 12.54
N GLU A 293 -8.17 -25.30 13.42
CA GLU A 293 -9.53 -25.79 13.22
C GLU A 293 -10.45 -24.62 12.90
N VAL A 294 -11.18 -24.72 11.78
CA VAL A 294 -12.11 -23.69 11.31
C VAL A 294 -13.44 -24.34 11.00
N THR A 295 -14.50 -23.91 11.68
CA THR A 295 -15.87 -24.36 11.42
C THR A 295 -16.60 -23.36 10.56
N VAL A 296 -17.08 -23.82 9.42
CA VAL A 296 -17.84 -23.04 8.44
C VAL A 296 -19.28 -23.52 8.41
N LYS A 297 -20.22 -22.58 8.35
CA LYS A 297 -21.65 -22.87 8.14
C LYS A 297 -22.11 -22.28 6.80
N ALA A 298 -22.69 -23.12 5.95
CA ALA A 298 -23.36 -22.70 4.74
C ALA A 298 -24.79 -22.22 5.05
N HIS A 299 -25.16 -21.02 4.61
CA HIS A 299 -26.52 -20.46 4.79
C HIS A 299 -27.40 -20.66 3.55
N SER A 300 -26.76 -20.88 2.39
CA SER A 300 -27.39 -21.23 1.11
C SER A 300 -26.63 -22.40 0.47
N PRO A 301 -27.18 -23.09 -0.55
CA PRO A 301 -26.43 -24.10 -1.28
C PRO A 301 -25.19 -23.51 -1.94
N ILE A 302 -24.05 -24.13 -1.70
CA ILE A 302 -22.74 -23.66 -2.22
C ILE A 302 -22.23 -24.71 -3.23
N PRO A 303 -22.17 -24.37 -4.53
CA PRO A 303 -21.70 -25.31 -5.55
C PRO A 303 -20.25 -25.74 -5.34
N ARG A 304 -19.41 -24.83 -4.86
CA ARG A 304 -18.01 -25.09 -4.57
C ARG A 304 -17.52 -24.19 -3.46
N MET A 305 -16.89 -24.76 -2.44
CA MET A 305 -16.38 -24.07 -1.27
C MET A 305 -14.89 -24.33 -1.09
N VAL A 306 -14.11 -23.26 -1.05
CA VAL A 306 -12.67 -23.25 -0.79
C VAL A 306 -12.45 -22.43 0.47
N LEU A 307 -11.83 -23.01 1.49
CA LEU A 307 -11.38 -22.29 2.67
C LEU A 307 -9.89 -21.99 2.56
N GLY A 308 -9.51 -20.72 2.67
CA GLY A 308 -8.15 -20.26 2.81
C GLY A 308 -7.89 -19.64 4.17
N TYR A 309 -6.63 -19.65 4.60
CA TYR A 309 -6.16 -18.88 5.73
C TYR A 309 -4.80 -18.25 5.46
N MET A 310 -4.52 -17.15 6.18
CA MET A 310 -3.27 -16.42 6.11
C MET A 310 -2.82 -16.06 7.52
N ILE A 311 -1.59 -16.41 7.88
CA ILE A 311 -0.96 -16.00 9.13
C ILE A 311 -0.22 -14.69 8.86
N LYS A 312 -0.45 -13.68 9.68
CA LYS A 312 0.19 -12.36 9.62
C LYS A 312 0.94 -12.07 10.91
N ASP A 313 2.03 -11.34 10.84
CA ASP A 313 2.73 -10.82 12.01
C ASP A 313 1.98 -9.62 12.65
N ARG A 314 2.56 -9.05 13.71
CA ARG A 314 2.01 -7.88 14.41
C ARG A 314 1.89 -6.61 13.53
N LEU A 315 2.62 -6.56 12.40
CA LEU A 315 2.59 -5.46 11.44
C LEU A 315 1.66 -5.77 10.24
N GLY A 316 0.91 -6.89 10.28
CA GLY A 316 0.04 -7.34 9.22
C GLY A 316 0.76 -7.92 8.00
N GLN A 317 2.07 -8.19 8.12
CA GLN A 317 2.84 -8.80 7.04
C GLN A 317 2.50 -10.28 6.92
N PRO A 318 2.20 -10.80 5.71
CA PRO A 318 1.94 -12.20 5.48
C PRO A 318 3.18 -13.05 5.81
N MET A 319 3.02 -14.00 6.72
CA MET A 319 4.06 -14.97 7.08
C MET A 319 3.87 -16.28 6.34
N TYR A 320 2.62 -16.71 6.18
CA TYR A 320 2.24 -17.91 5.45
C TYR A 320 0.77 -17.85 5.07
N GLY A 321 0.41 -18.43 3.93
CA GLY A 321 -0.98 -18.57 3.50
C GLY A 321 -1.17 -19.77 2.59
N THR A 322 -2.33 -20.43 2.69
CA THR A 322 -2.74 -21.52 1.81
C THR A 322 -4.26 -21.64 1.78
N ASN A 323 -4.78 -22.46 0.87
CA ASN A 323 -6.21 -22.76 0.80
C ASN A 323 -6.44 -24.21 0.36
N THR A 324 -7.68 -24.69 0.50
CA THR A 324 -8.07 -26.06 0.12
C THR A 324 -8.01 -26.29 -1.39
N HIS A 325 -8.13 -25.27 -2.23
CA HIS A 325 -7.93 -25.38 -3.68
C HIS A 325 -6.47 -25.72 -4.03
N LEU A 326 -5.50 -25.00 -3.46
CA LEU A 326 -4.08 -25.29 -3.64
C LEU A 326 -3.68 -26.67 -3.11
N LYS A 327 -4.41 -27.17 -2.13
CA LYS A 327 -4.24 -28.54 -1.58
C LYS A 327 -5.02 -29.60 -2.37
N GLN A 328 -5.72 -29.21 -3.45
CA GLN A 328 -6.55 -30.08 -4.28
C GLN A 328 -7.69 -30.77 -3.49
N LEU A 329 -8.23 -30.07 -2.50
CA LEU A 329 -9.30 -30.51 -1.60
C LEU A 329 -10.44 -29.47 -1.51
N PRO A 330 -10.94 -28.91 -2.63
CA PRO A 330 -12.15 -28.10 -2.57
C PRO A 330 -13.33 -28.97 -2.19
N LEU A 331 -14.34 -28.39 -1.54
CA LEU A 331 -15.56 -29.08 -1.21
C LEU A 331 -16.68 -28.67 -2.17
N ASP A 332 -17.23 -29.60 -2.90
CA ASP A 332 -18.30 -29.34 -3.86
C ASP A 332 -19.69 -29.72 -3.25
N ASP A 333 -20.75 -29.08 -3.74
CA ASP A 333 -22.16 -29.36 -3.44
C ASP A 333 -22.53 -29.33 -1.95
N VAL A 334 -22.12 -28.27 -1.25
CA VAL A 334 -22.45 -28.07 0.19
C VAL A 334 -23.91 -27.63 0.32
N ALA A 335 -24.69 -28.32 1.14
CA ALA A 335 -26.12 -28.03 1.34
C ALA A 335 -26.33 -26.83 2.27
N ALA A 336 -27.46 -26.12 2.10
CA ALA A 336 -27.86 -25.07 3.03
C ALA A 336 -28.05 -25.64 4.46
N GLY A 337 -27.49 -24.97 5.45
CA GLY A 337 -27.51 -25.38 6.86
C GLY A 337 -26.39 -26.34 7.26
N GLU A 338 -25.63 -26.86 6.31
CA GLU A 338 -24.50 -27.75 6.57
C GLU A 338 -23.38 -27.03 7.30
N GLN A 339 -22.75 -27.74 8.25
CA GLN A 339 -21.55 -27.29 8.94
C GLN A 339 -20.37 -28.16 8.55
N VAL A 340 -19.25 -27.53 8.20
CA VAL A 340 -18.03 -28.20 7.77
C VAL A 340 -16.89 -27.76 8.68
N VAL A 341 -16.13 -28.74 9.22
CA VAL A 341 -14.94 -28.48 10.02
C VAL A 341 -13.69 -28.73 9.19
N TYR A 342 -12.88 -27.71 8.98
CA TYR A 342 -11.59 -27.81 8.32
C TYR A 342 -10.47 -27.89 9.35
N ARG A 343 -9.51 -28.79 9.16
CA ARG A 343 -8.34 -28.97 10.01
C ARG A 343 -7.06 -28.86 9.20
N PHE A 344 -6.22 -27.88 9.52
CA PHE A 344 -4.90 -27.70 8.92
C PHE A 344 -3.84 -27.98 9.98
N ALA A 345 -3.17 -29.13 9.88
CA ALA A 345 -2.12 -29.53 10.80
C ALA A 345 -0.74 -29.12 10.23
N PHE A 346 0.07 -28.45 11.05
CA PHE A 346 1.41 -28.00 10.67
C PHE A 346 2.30 -27.75 11.90
N PRO A 347 3.63 -27.82 11.77
CA PRO A 347 4.54 -27.38 12.82
C PRO A 347 4.56 -25.85 12.90
N MET A 348 4.54 -25.26 14.11
CA MET A 348 4.59 -23.82 14.33
C MET A 348 6.04 -23.29 14.15
N ASN A 349 6.53 -23.28 12.92
CA ASN A 349 7.88 -22.85 12.58
C ASN A 349 8.01 -21.32 12.43
N LEU A 350 7.24 -20.55 13.19
CA LEU A 350 7.34 -19.10 13.27
C LEU A 350 8.22 -18.70 14.46
N GLY A 351 8.91 -17.57 14.33
CA GLY A 351 9.70 -16.96 15.39
C GLY A 351 8.81 -16.45 16.54
N PRO A 352 9.40 -16.17 17.72
CA PRO A 352 8.66 -15.60 18.84
C PRO A 352 7.99 -14.28 18.47
N GLY A 353 6.69 -14.15 18.77
CA GLY A 353 5.92 -12.94 18.45
C GLY A 353 4.42 -13.14 18.54
N SER A 354 3.66 -12.06 18.35
CA SER A 354 2.20 -12.09 18.24
C SER A 354 1.81 -12.15 16.78
N TYR A 355 0.87 -13.03 16.48
CA TYR A 355 0.38 -13.32 15.14
C TYR A 355 -1.14 -13.29 15.07
N SER A 356 -1.67 -13.05 13.88
CA SER A 356 -3.09 -13.14 13.61
C SER A 356 -3.36 -14.06 12.42
N ILE A 357 -4.55 -14.65 12.38
CA ILE A 357 -5.05 -15.42 11.25
C ILE A 357 -6.19 -14.65 10.60
N ALA A 358 -6.10 -14.48 9.29
CA ALA A 358 -7.21 -14.09 8.44
C ALA A 358 -7.74 -15.32 7.70
N THR A 359 -9.07 -15.38 7.45
CA THR A 359 -9.71 -16.47 6.72
C THR A 359 -10.47 -15.94 5.51
N ALA A 360 -10.57 -16.76 4.46
CA ALA A 360 -11.37 -16.49 3.28
C ALA A 360 -12.15 -17.74 2.85
N ILE A 361 -13.45 -17.59 2.63
CA ILE A 361 -14.31 -18.62 2.05
C ILE A 361 -14.70 -18.13 0.65
N VAL A 362 -14.27 -18.87 -0.37
CA VAL A 362 -14.40 -18.49 -1.78
C VAL A 362 -14.82 -19.67 -2.65
N SER A 363 -15.17 -19.42 -3.93
CA SER A 363 -15.49 -20.50 -4.88
C SER A 363 -14.28 -21.01 -5.66
N THR A 364 -13.18 -20.25 -5.72
CA THR A 364 -11.97 -20.54 -6.52
C THR A 364 -10.70 -20.38 -5.67
N ASP A 365 -9.55 -20.22 -6.31
CA ASP A 365 -8.25 -19.99 -5.67
C ASP A 365 -8.06 -18.52 -5.21
N THR A 366 -8.91 -17.60 -5.65
CA THR A 366 -8.81 -16.17 -5.32
C THR A 366 -10.10 -15.63 -4.72
N HIS A 367 -9.97 -14.60 -3.87
CA HIS A 367 -11.10 -13.88 -3.27
C HIS A 367 -11.75 -12.87 -4.24
N LEU A 368 -11.27 -12.79 -5.49
CA LEU A 368 -11.80 -11.89 -6.52
C LEU A 368 -13.04 -12.43 -7.24
N VAL A 369 -13.35 -13.72 -7.05
CA VAL A 369 -14.50 -14.37 -7.68
C VAL A 369 -15.31 -15.08 -6.60
N ASN A 370 -16.60 -14.71 -6.44
CA ASN A 370 -17.53 -15.27 -5.45
C ASN A 370 -16.91 -15.39 -4.04
N ASN A 371 -16.69 -14.25 -3.40
CA ASN A 371 -16.24 -14.17 -2.00
C ASN A 371 -17.44 -14.37 -1.07
N TYR A 372 -17.53 -15.53 -0.43
CA TYR A 372 -18.60 -15.82 0.52
C TYR A 372 -18.37 -15.16 1.88
N GLU A 373 -17.15 -15.23 2.42
CA GLU A 373 -16.69 -14.46 3.57
C GLU A 373 -15.18 -14.26 3.50
N TRP A 374 -14.73 -13.05 3.72
CA TRP A 374 -13.36 -12.71 4.12
C TRP A 374 -13.40 -12.12 5.52
N ARG A 375 -12.57 -12.65 6.42
CA ARG A 375 -12.49 -12.20 7.81
C ARG A 375 -11.05 -11.95 8.18
N ASP A 376 -10.73 -10.71 8.50
CA ASP A 376 -9.44 -10.35 9.09
C ASP A 376 -9.48 -10.55 10.61
N LEU A 377 -8.29 -10.73 11.23
CA LEU A 377 -8.18 -10.97 12.68
C LEU A 377 -9.17 -12.06 13.18
N ALA A 378 -9.34 -13.13 12.42
CA ALA A 378 -10.25 -14.23 12.78
C ALA A 378 -9.78 -14.94 14.07
N LEU A 379 -8.46 -15.03 14.30
CA LEU A 379 -7.82 -15.54 15.50
C LEU A 379 -6.53 -14.78 15.77
N VAL A 380 -6.21 -14.50 17.05
CA VAL A 380 -4.92 -13.93 17.50
C VAL A 380 -4.25 -14.94 18.41
N PHE A 381 -2.94 -15.12 18.25
CA PHE A 381 -2.15 -16.05 19.07
C PHE A 381 -0.71 -15.56 19.23
N THR A 382 -0.01 -16.11 20.22
CA THR A 382 1.39 -15.77 20.50
C THR A 382 2.28 -17.00 20.35
N VAL A 383 3.41 -16.84 19.66
CA VAL A 383 4.46 -17.85 19.60
C VAL A 383 5.57 -17.50 20.59
N MET A 384 5.97 -18.44 21.43
CA MET A 384 7.07 -18.32 22.38
C MET A 384 8.15 -19.35 22.05
N ASN A 385 9.41 -19.05 22.34
CA ASN A 385 10.50 -20.02 22.21
C ASN A 385 10.91 -20.50 23.61
N MET A 386 10.36 -21.62 24.03
CA MET A 386 10.66 -22.22 25.33
C MET A 386 11.63 -23.41 25.25
N ARG A 387 11.72 -24.07 24.09
CA ARG A 387 12.42 -25.37 23.95
C ARG A 387 13.54 -25.36 22.91
N ARG A 388 13.55 -24.39 21.98
CA ARG A 388 14.53 -24.36 20.88
C ARG A 388 15.70 -23.44 21.22
N PRO A 389 16.91 -23.67 20.64
CA PRO A 389 18.01 -22.71 20.72
C PRO A 389 17.56 -21.31 20.28
N HIS A 390 18.22 -20.29 20.84
CA HIS A 390 17.95 -18.92 20.41
C HIS A 390 18.28 -18.74 18.92
N PHE A 391 17.39 -18.07 18.19
CA PHE A 391 17.58 -17.72 16.78
C PHE A 391 16.99 -16.34 16.53
N GLU A 392 17.45 -15.69 15.47
CA GLU A 392 16.93 -14.41 15.00
C GLU A 392 16.15 -14.62 13.68
N GLY A 393 15.01 -13.94 13.57
CA GLY A 393 14.18 -13.99 12.34
C GLY A 393 12.76 -14.48 12.61
N SER A 394 11.96 -14.46 11.52
CA SER A 394 10.54 -14.78 11.56
C SER A 394 10.21 -16.27 11.34
N ALA A 395 11.21 -17.11 11.05
CA ALA A 395 11.01 -18.53 10.79
C ALA A 395 12.06 -19.39 11.49
N TRP A 396 11.61 -20.49 12.11
CA TRP A 396 12.49 -21.53 12.66
C TRP A 396 12.93 -22.48 11.54
N LEU A 397 14.23 -22.44 11.24
CA LEU A 397 14.91 -23.40 10.36
C LEU A 397 15.96 -24.09 11.21
N ASP A 398 15.97 -25.42 11.23
CA ASP A 398 16.90 -26.23 12.04
C ASP A 398 18.06 -26.72 11.12
N PRO A 399 19.04 -25.86 10.77
CA PRO A 399 20.09 -26.23 9.84
C PRO A 399 21.10 -27.19 10.46
N ALA A 400 21.44 -28.25 9.76
CA ALA A 400 22.63 -29.05 10.07
C ALA A 400 23.88 -28.22 9.71
N VAL A 401 24.87 -28.18 10.62
CA VAL A 401 26.15 -27.47 10.39
C VAL A 401 27.28 -28.48 10.33
N ASP A 402 28.07 -28.43 9.27
CA ASP A 402 29.32 -29.16 9.13
C ASP A 402 30.47 -28.17 8.95
N ILE A 403 31.57 -28.37 9.69
CA ILE A 403 32.69 -27.43 9.71
C ILE A 403 33.97 -28.16 9.30
N HIS A 404 34.51 -27.82 8.14
CA HIS A 404 35.80 -28.28 7.68
C HIS A 404 36.86 -27.18 7.84
N ARG A 405 38.01 -27.51 8.49
CA ARG A 405 39.20 -26.64 8.47
C ARG A 405 40.04 -27.03 7.23
N LEU A 406 40.31 -26.05 6.36
CA LEU A 406 41.18 -26.17 5.18
C LEU A 406 42.63 -25.96 5.52
#